data_f7f7de63790d23932080894de884e932
#
_entry.id   f7f7de63790d23932080894de884e932
#
_cell.length_a   1.000
_cell.length_b   1.000
_cell.length_c   1.000
_cell.angle_alpha   90.00
_cell.angle_beta   90.00
_cell.angle_gamma   90.00
#
_symmetry.space_group_name_H-M   'P 1'
#
loop_
_entity.id
_entity.type
_entity.pdbx_description
1 polymer ?
#
loop_
_entity_poly.entity_id
_entity_poly.type
_entity_poly.pdbx_seq_one_letter_code
_entity_poly.pdbx_strand_id
1 'polypeptide(L)'
;MIIRIILEASSRTVELETGGVDIAFQISPVDWSRLEENPDTQMLTGNSMGMTYLCFNNSNELYGNELVRKAIAYAINVEAVAKTAYQGQADAADGFMARSIPGYKKVGPWEYNPEKSKELLKQAGYENGLEVKFVTFQQQYYNACIEVIQSMLKEVGITCSIEMVDLATFTSMNNNGELPMTVMANSASIPDPASALIAWPLSRTISLRHNDQHIQDLLDQGERTYAMEDRVKIYAELQDYLWEKLYLLPLAFPITGYGARSNIQNFDFVPTGIPDFAAITFAE
;
A
#
# COMPACT_ATOMS: atom_id res chain seq x y z
N MET A 1 4.55 13.97 28.85
CA MET A 1 4.28 13.97 27.39
C MET A 1 2.90 14.54 27.12
N ILE A 2 2.78 15.43 26.13
CA ILE A 2 1.51 15.99 25.66
C ILE A 2 1.36 15.62 24.19
N ILE A 3 0.23 15.02 23.81
CA ILE A 3 -0.08 14.69 22.41
C ILE A 3 -1.07 15.73 21.88
N ARG A 4 -0.68 16.40 20.77
CA ARG A 4 -1.51 17.36 20.06
C ARG A 4 -1.95 16.77 18.73
N ILE A 5 -3.24 16.85 18.41
CA ILE A 5 -3.78 16.43 17.12
C ILE A 5 -3.77 17.65 16.19
N ILE A 6 -2.95 17.59 15.14
CA ILE A 6 -2.84 18.62 14.10
C ILE A 6 -3.14 17.96 12.77
N LEU A 7 -4.28 18.25 12.18
CA LEU A 7 -4.79 17.56 11.00
C LEU A 7 -3.94 17.81 9.74
N GLU A 8 -3.56 19.08 9.52
CA GLU A 8 -2.82 19.47 8.32
C GLU A 8 -1.32 19.19 8.45
N ALA A 9 -0.75 18.47 7.46
CA ALA A 9 0.67 18.09 7.48
C ALA A 9 1.60 19.31 7.48
N SER A 10 1.31 20.33 6.68
CA SER A 10 2.07 21.59 6.64
C SER A 10 2.08 22.31 7.98
N SER A 11 0.96 22.29 8.70
CA SER A 11 0.88 22.88 10.04
C SER A 11 1.73 22.12 11.05
N ARG A 12 1.81 20.77 10.95
CA ARG A 12 2.71 19.96 11.79
C ARG A 12 4.18 20.34 11.57
N THR A 13 4.56 20.54 10.30
CA THR A 13 5.94 20.95 9.96
C THR A 13 6.26 22.32 10.53
N VAL A 14 5.37 23.31 10.39
CA VAL A 14 5.56 24.66 10.95
C VAL A 14 5.65 24.63 12.48
N GLU A 15 4.79 23.89 13.15
CA GLU A 15 4.83 23.76 14.62
C GLU A 15 6.15 23.12 15.10
N LEU A 16 6.71 22.15 14.35
CA LEU A 16 8.01 21.58 14.65
C LEU A 16 9.14 22.62 14.49
N GLU A 17 9.18 23.33 13.38
CA GLU A 17 10.20 24.33 13.09
C GLU A 17 10.21 25.49 14.10
N THR A 18 9.02 25.91 14.53
CA THR A 18 8.87 27.02 15.49
C THR A 18 8.99 26.60 16.95
N GLY A 19 9.18 25.30 17.22
CA GLY A 19 9.27 24.76 18.59
C GLY A 19 7.93 24.64 19.32
N GLY A 20 6.82 24.71 18.60
CA GLY A 20 5.48 24.48 19.16
C GLY A 20 5.22 22.99 19.49
N VAL A 21 5.98 22.08 18.85
CA VAL A 21 6.07 20.66 19.18
C VAL A 21 7.52 20.20 19.11
N ASP A 22 7.87 19.19 19.90
CA ASP A 22 9.21 18.59 19.92
C ASP A 22 9.38 17.49 18.88
N ILE A 23 8.30 16.74 18.58
CA ILE A 23 8.25 15.65 17.63
C ILE A 23 6.97 15.77 16.81
N ALA A 24 7.07 15.55 15.50
CA ALA A 24 5.95 15.54 14.57
C ALA A 24 5.95 14.26 13.71
N PHE A 25 4.81 13.60 13.65
CA PHE A 25 4.59 12.39 12.84
C PHE A 25 3.97 12.74 11.49
N GLN A 26 4.17 11.85 10.51
CA GLN A 26 3.57 11.98 9.18
C GLN A 26 3.89 13.34 8.54
N ILE A 27 5.16 13.72 8.58
CA ILE A 27 5.66 14.89 7.85
C ILE A 27 5.49 14.62 6.35
N SER A 28 5.01 15.65 5.63
CA SER A 28 4.88 15.56 4.18
C SER A 28 6.25 15.39 3.52
N PRO A 29 6.41 14.47 2.55
CA PRO A 29 7.66 14.29 1.83
C PRO A 29 8.26 15.57 1.22
N VAL A 30 7.42 16.52 0.82
CA VAL A 30 7.87 17.81 0.27
C VAL A 30 8.63 18.67 1.29
N ASP A 31 8.46 18.42 2.56
CA ASP A 31 9.10 19.15 3.65
C ASP A 31 10.37 18.47 4.19
N TRP A 32 10.67 17.23 3.79
CA TRP A 32 11.77 16.46 4.38
C TRP A 32 13.12 17.12 4.20
N SER A 33 13.49 17.49 2.96
CA SER A 33 14.77 18.15 2.69
C SER A 33 14.91 19.46 3.49
N ARG A 34 13.81 20.21 3.62
CA ARG A 34 13.81 21.45 4.38
C ARG A 34 14.07 21.24 5.87
N LEU A 35 13.51 20.19 6.45
CA LEU A 35 13.74 19.82 7.84
C LEU A 35 15.12 19.21 8.07
N GLU A 36 15.66 18.46 7.09
CA GLU A 36 17.03 17.92 7.13
C GLU A 36 18.10 19.02 7.06
N GLU A 37 17.85 20.09 6.30
CA GLU A 37 18.74 21.23 6.17
C GLU A 37 18.64 22.23 7.34
N ASN A 38 17.59 22.18 8.13
CA ASN A 38 17.39 23.07 9.27
C ASN A 38 18.18 22.58 10.50
N PRO A 39 19.13 23.36 11.02
CA PRO A 39 19.97 22.96 12.16
C PRO A 39 19.18 22.68 13.46
N ASP A 40 17.98 23.24 13.57
CA ASP A 40 17.10 23.07 14.73
C ASP A 40 16.20 21.84 14.67
N THR A 41 16.25 21.10 13.56
CA THR A 41 15.41 19.92 13.35
C THR A 41 16.21 18.71 12.85
N GLN A 42 15.63 17.54 12.96
CA GLN A 42 16.14 16.30 12.39
C GLN A 42 15.00 15.51 11.77
N MET A 43 15.29 14.78 10.70
CA MET A 43 14.36 13.87 10.04
C MET A 43 14.82 12.42 10.24
N LEU A 44 13.89 11.56 10.60
CA LEU A 44 14.07 10.11 10.67
C LEU A 44 13.14 9.49 9.64
N THR A 45 13.70 8.87 8.64
CA THR A 45 12.94 8.25 7.56
C THR A 45 13.23 6.75 7.47
N GLY A 46 12.27 5.99 7.02
CA GLY A 46 12.45 4.55 6.81
C GLY A 46 11.24 3.87 6.22
N ASN A 47 11.42 2.62 5.84
CA ASN A 47 10.35 1.80 5.29
C ASN A 47 9.29 1.50 6.36
N SER A 48 8.05 1.86 6.08
CA SER A 48 6.92 1.47 6.93
C SER A 48 6.65 -0.04 6.82
N MET A 49 5.80 -0.58 7.71
CA MET A 49 5.28 -1.94 7.55
C MET A 49 4.02 -1.96 6.67
N GLY A 50 3.82 -0.92 5.87
CA GLY A 50 2.69 -0.76 4.97
C GLY A 50 2.98 -1.23 3.54
N MET A 51 1.89 -1.55 2.84
CA MET A 51 1.87 -1.81 1.41
C MET A 51 0.65 -1.15 0.80
N THR A 52 0.85 -0.44 -0.32
CA THR A 52 -0.24 0.03 -1.18
C THR A 52 -0.43 -0.95 -2.32
N TYR A 53 -1.67 -1.25 -2.67
CA TYR A 53 -2.01 -2.23 -3.69
C TYR A 53 -3.26 -1.83 -4.47
N LEU A 54 -3.35 -2.29 -5.70
CA LEU A 54 -4.56 -2.26 -6.51
C LEU A 54 -5.40 -3.48 -6.14
N CYS A 55 -6.63 -3.22 -5.72
CA CYS A 55 -7.58 -4.23 -5.31
C CYS A 55 -8.62 -4.46 -6.42
N PHE A 56 -8.84 -5.73 -6.76
CA PHE A 56 -9.90 -6.19 -7.65
C PHE A 56 -11.01 -6.87 -6.85
N ASN A 57 -12.26 -6.54 -7.10
CA ASN A 57 -13.38 -7.31 -6.57
C ASN A 57 -13.53 -8.61 -7.35
N ASN A 58 -12.97 -9.69 -6.84
CA ASN A 58 -12.94 -10.98 -7.54
C ASN A 58 -14.30 -11.70 -7.58
N SER A 59 -15.32 -11.21 -6.87
CA SER A 59 -16.69 -11.68 -7.01
C SER A 59 -17.43 -11.02 -8.18
N ASN A 60 -16.89 -9.97 -8.76
CA ASN A 60 -17.40 -9.32 -9.96
C ASN A 60 -16.99 -10.13 -11.19
N GLU A 61 -17.92 -10.32 -12.15
CA GLU A 61 -17.67 -11.14 -13.34
C GLU A 61 -16.45 -10.65 -14.14
N LEU A 62 -16.28 -9.35 -14.30
CA LEU A 62 -15.16 -8.75 -15.03
C LEU A 62 -13.82 -9.01 -14.33
N TYR A 63 -13.72 -8.65 -13.03
CA TYR A 63 -12.47 -8.76 -12.27
C TYR A 63 -12.24 -10.18 -11.71
N GLY A 64 -13.24 -11.05 -11.71
CA GLY A 64 -13.11 -12.50 -11.47
C GLY A 64 -12.33 -13.21 -12.57
N ASN A 65 -12.31 -12.64 -13.79
CA ASN A 65 -11.53 -13.16 -14.90
C ASN A 65 -10.03 -12.86 -14.72
N GLU A 66 -9.23 -13.93 -14.58
CA GLU A 66 -7.77 -13.83 -14.38
C GLU A 66 -7.06 -13.13 -15.55
N LEU A 67 -7.53 -13.35 -16.79
CA LEU A 67 -6.95 -12.69 -17.97
C LEU A 67 -7.13 -11.18 -17.93
N VAL A 68 -8.28 -10.71 -17.44
CA VAL A 68 -8.57 -9.28 -17.28
C VAL A 68 -7.68 -8.68 -16.19
N ARG A 69 -7.54 -9.32 -15.02
CA ARG A 69 -6.66 -8.82 -13.96
C ARG A 69 -5.21 -8.74 -14.42
N LYS A 70 -4.73 -9.80 -15.09
CA LYS A 70 -3.35 -9.82 -15.64
C LYS A 70 -3.16 -8.79 -16.75
N ALA A 71 -4.16 -8.60 -17.63
CA ALA A 71 -4.10 -7.55 -18.65
C ALA A 71 -3.95 -6.17 -18.02
N ILE A 72 -4.77 -5.85 -17.01
CA ILE A 72 -4.66 -4.59 -16.27
C ILE A 72 -3.28 -4.47 -15.62
N ALA A 73 -2.77 -5.51 -14.98
CA ALA A 73 -1.48 -5.48 -14.29
C ALA A 73 -0.30 -5.28 -15.26
N TYR A 74 -0.28 -5.96 -16.42
CA TYR A 74 0.78 -5.77 -17.42
C TYR A 74 0.77 -4.38 -18.06
N ALA A 75 -0.34 -3.65 -17.99
CA ALA A 75 -0.43 -2.26 -18.43
C ALA A 75 0.15 -1.26 -17.42
N ILE A 76 0.44 -1.69 -16.18
CA ILE A 76 0.83 -0.81 -15.07
C ILE A 76 2.34 -0.93 -14.83
N ASN A 77 3.07 0.19 -15.02
CA ASN A 77 4.44 0.31 -14.57
C ASN A 77 4.45 0.64 -13.06
N VAL A 78 4.63 -0.40 -12.24
CA VAL A 78 4.59 -0.29 -10.77
C VAL A 78 5.64 0.69 -10.24
N GLU A 79 6.85 0.71 -10.84
CA GLU A 79 7.92 1.63 -10.45
C GLU A 79 7.54 3.09 -10.71
N ALA A 80 6.94 3.36 -11.87
CA ALA A 80 6.46 4.70 -12.19
C ALA A 80 5.30 5.15 -11.29
N VAL A 81 4.38 4.23 -10.95
CA VAL A 81 3.29 4.51 -9.99
C VAL A 81 3.86 4.87 -8.63
N ALA A 82 4.75 4.03 -8.07
CA ALA A 82 5.35 4.27 -6.76
C ALA A 82 6.11 5.60 -6.73
N LYS A 83 6.96 5.84 -7.73
CA LYS A 83 7.76 7.08 -7.82
C LYS A 83 6.90 8.32 -7.95
N THR A 84 5.86 8.30 -8.81
CA THR A 84 5.05 9.49 -9.11
C THR A 84 4.05 9.78 -7.99
N ALA A 85 3.28 8.79 -7.56
CA ALA A 85 2.23 8.98 -6.57
C ALA A 85 2.80 9.34 -5.18
N TYR A 86 3.97 8.83 -4.85
CA TYR A 86 4.65 9.09 -3.58
C TYR A 86 5.79 10.10 -3.68
N GLN A 87 5.95 10.78 -4.82
CA GLN A 87 6.97 11.82 -5.02
C GLN A 87 8.40 11.31 -4.70
N GLY A 88 8.69 10.05 -5.03
CA GLY A 88 9.96 9.40 -4.73
C GLY A 88 10.06 8.78 -3.33
N GLN A 89 9.03 8.92 -2.50
CA GLN A 89 9.02 8.41 -1.11
C GLN A 89 8.28 7.06 -0.98
N ALA A 90 8.49 6.20 -1.94
CA ALA A 90 8.08 4.79 -1.89
C ALA A 90 8.95 3.96 -2.84
N ASP A 91 9.22 2.74 -2.44
CA ASP A 91 9.75 1.72 -3.33
C ASP A 91 8.61 1.04 -4.09
N ALA A 92 8.88 0.61 -5.32
CA ALA A 92 7.97 -0.31 -6.00
C ALA A 92 7.81 -1.60 -5.19
N ALA A 93 6.58 -2.03 -5.01
CA ALA A 93 6.32 -3.24 -4.25
C ALA A 93 6.74 -4.48 -5.06
N ASP A 94 7.59 -5.29 -4.46
CA ASP A 94 8.15 -6.53 -5.03
C ASP A 94 7.74 -7.78 -4.21
N GLY A 95 6.70 -7.65 -3.38
CA GLY A 95 6.13 -8.69 -2.53
C GLY A 95 4.77 -8.26 -1.99
N PHE A 96 4.16 -9.13 -1.18
CA PHE A 96 2.83 -8.90 -0.61
C PHE A 96 2.83 -8.38 0.83
N MET A 97 4.00 -8.14 1.39
CA MET A 97 4.18 -7.52 2.70
C MET A 97 5.48 -6.73 2.73
N ALA A 98 5.64 -5.81 3.67
CA ALA A 98 6.85 -5.01 3.80
C ALA A 98 8.08 -5.89 4.06
N ARG A 99 9.24 -5.47 3.53
CA ARG A 99 10.51 -6.21 3.60
C ARG A 99 11.02 -6.46 5.02
N SER A 100 10.56 -5.65 5.99
CA SER A 100 10.89 -5.78 7.41
C SER A 100 10.13 -6.89 8.13
N ILE A 101 9.12 -7.49 7.51
CA ILE A 101 8.27 -8.52 8.12
C ILE A 101 8.88 -9.90 7.88
N PRO A 102 9.08 -10.73 8.93
CA PRO A 102 9.52 -12.10 8.75
C PRO A 102 8.63 -12.87 7.77
N GLY A 103 9.22 -13.60 6.85
CA GLY A 103 8.48 -14.30 5.80
C GLY A 103 8.21 -13.46 4.55
N TYR A 104 8.68 -12.21 4.50
CA TYR A 104 8.70 -11.48 3.23
C TYR A 104 9.40 -12.32 2.16
N LYS A 105 8.79 -12.36 0.97
CA LYS A 105 9.34 -13.00 -0.21
C LYS A 105 9.31 -12.02 -1.37
N LYS A 106 10.45 -11.85 -2.02
CA LYS A 106 10.51 -11.09 -3.27
C LYS A 106 9.95 -11.93 -4.40
N VAL A 107 8.85 -11.49 -4.99
CA VAL A 107 8.18 -12.12 -6.14
C VAL A 107 8.10 -11.19 -7.36
N GLY A 108 8.27 -9.89 -7.17
CA GLY A 108 8.13 -8.84 -8.18
C GLY A 108 9.30 -7.85 -8.23
N PRO A 109 9.06 -6.64 -8.71
CA PRO A 109 7.75 -6.04 -9.08
C PRO A 109 7.14 -6.69 -10.32
N TRP A 110 5.82 -6.46 -10.52
CA TRP A 110 5.12 -6.99 -11.69
C TRP A 110 5.67 -6.40 -12.98
N GLU A 111 5.84 -7.25 -13.99
CA GLU A 111 6.38 -6.86 -15.30
C GLU A 111 5.46 -5.85 -15.99
N TYR A 112 6.02 -4.71 -16.42
CA TYR A 112 5.33 -3.78 -17.31
C TYR A 112 5.48 -4.23 -18.76
N ASN A 113 4.36 -4.63 -19.40
CA ASN A 113 4.36 -5.14 -20.76
C ASN A 113 3.03 -4.81 -21.46
N PRO A 114 2.88 -3.60 -22.00
CA PRO A 114 1.64 -3.17 -22.67
C PRO A 114 1.19 -4.07 -23.81
N GLU A 115 2.12 -4.65 -24.56
CA GLU A 115 1.76 -5.54 -25.69
C GLU A 115 1.15 -6.85 -25.17
N LYS A 116 1.69 -7.40 -24.08
CA LYS A 116 1.08 -8.57 -23.43
C LYS A 116 -0.27 -8.23 -22.80
N SER A 117 -0.45 -7.02 -22.29
CA SER A 117 -1.75 -6.54 -21.83
C SER A 117 -2.79 -6.59 -22.96
N LYS A 118 -2.49 -6.04 -24.14
CA LYS A 118 -3.38 -6.07 -25.32
C LYS A 118 -3.69 -7.50 -25.79
N GLU A 119 -2.68 -8.37 -25.77
CA GLU A 119 -2.87 -9.79 -26.11
C GLU A 119 -3.87 -10.48 -25.15
N LEU A 120 -3.71 -10.27 -23.85
CA LEU A 120 -4.60 -10.82 -22.83
C LEU A 120 -6.01 -10.23 -22.91
N LEU A 121 -6.16 -8.94 -23.21
CA LEU A 121 -7.46 -8.32 -23.47
C LEU A 121 -8.16 -8.99 -24.65
N LYS A 122 -7.45 -9.25 -25.75
CA LYS A 122 -7.99 -9.95 -26.90
C LYS A 122 -8.41 -11.39 -26.53
N GLN A 123 -7.59 -12.13 -25.77
CA GLN A 123 -7.94 -13.47 -25.30
C GLN A 123 -9.17 -13.47 -24.38
N ALA A 124 -9.35 -12.39 -23.60
CA ALA A 124 -10.51 -12.21 -22.73
C ALA A 124 -11.77 -11.70 -23.48
N GLY A 125 -11.69 -11.42 -24.80
CA GLY A 125 -12.82 -10.94 -25.61
C GLY A 125 -12.97 -9.41 -25.66
N TYR A 126 -11.98 -8.65 -25.22
CA TYR A 126 -11.98 -7.18 -25.15
C TYR A 126 -11.03 -6.52 -26.16
N GLU A 127 -10.86 -7.10 -27.33
CA GLU A 127 -9.97 -6.56 -28.37
C GLU A 127 -10.36 -5.16 -28.88
N ASN A 128 -11.64 -4.78 -28.72
CA ASN A 128 -12.16 -3.47 -29.11
C ASN A 128 -12.17 -2.43 -27.98
N GLY A 129 -11.56 -2.75 -26.86
CA GLY A 129 -11.50 -1.92 -25.66
C GLY A 129 -12.26 -2.50 -24.47
N LEU A 130 -11.89 -2.04 -23.30
CA LEU A 130 -12.47 -2.43 -22.02
C LEU A 130 -12.81 -1.18 -21.23
N GLU A 131 -13.99 -1.14 -20.61
CA GLU A 131 -14.36 -0.12 -19.64
C GLU A 131 -14.20 -0.64 -18.23
N VAL A 132 -13.46 0.09 -17.39
CA VAL A 132 -13.27 -0.22 -15.97
C VAL A 132 -13.62 0.99 -15.11
N LYS A 133 -13.89 0.74 -13.83
CA LYS A 133 -14.28 1.79 -12.88
C LYS A 133 -13.47 1.69 -11.62
N PHE A 134 -12.86 2.81 -11.22
CA PHE A 134 -12.37 3.01 -9.85
C PHE A 134 -13.45 3.67 -9.00
N VAL A 135 -13.56 3.22 -7.76
CA VAL A 135 -14.25 3.96 -6.69
C VAL A 135 -13.22 4.29 -5.62
N THR A 136 -13.16 5.54 -5.19
CA THR A 136 -12.19 6.03 -4.21
C THR A 136 -12.82 7.07 -3.30
N PHE A 137 -12.08 7.50 -2.29
CA PHE A 137 -12.45 8.62 -1.40
C PHE A 137 -11.28 9.61 -1.30
N GLN A 138 -11.49 10.73 -0.61
CA GLN A 138 -10.45 11.75 -0.49
C GLN A 138 -9.24 11.23 0.30
N GLN A 139 -8.26 10.69 -0.44
CA GLN A 139 -6.98 10.21 0.09
C GLN A 139 -5.88 10.45 -0.96
N GLN A 140 -4.94 11.33 -0.62
CA GLN A 140 -3.98 11.88 -1.55
C GLN A 140 -3.21 10.82 -2.35
N TYR A 141 -2.61 9.83 -1.67
CA TYR A 141 -1.77 8.83 -2.34
C TYR A 141 -2.58 7.84 -3.17
N TYR A 142 -3.79 7.47 -2.72
CA TYR A 142 -4.65 6.59 -3.50
C TYR A 142 -5.09 7.25 -4.79
N ASN A 143 -5.52 8.52 -4.71
CA ASN A 143 -5.97 9.27 -5.87
C ASN A 143 -4.81 9.49 -6.86
N ALA A 144 -3.62 9.84 -6.37
CA ALA A 144 -2.43 9.96 -7.22
C ALA A 144 -2.06 8.63 -7.91
N CYS A 145 -2.12 7.49 -7.22
CA CYS A 145 -1.93 6.17 -7.83
C CYS A 145 -2.97 5.91 -8.94
N ILE A 146 -4.25 6.18 -8.67
CA ILE A 146 -5.35 5.94 -9.60
C ILE A 146 -5.19 6.79 -10.87
N GLU A 147 -4.82 8.07 -10.74
CA GLU A 147 -4.60 8.97 -11.88
C GLU A 147 -3.46 8.50 -12.78
N VAL A 148 -2.34 8.08 -12.19
CA VAL A 148 -1.20 7.52 -12.94
C VAL A 148 -1.62 6.23 -13.64
N ILE A 149 -2.31 5.32 -12.94
CA ILE A 149 -2.80 4.06 -13.49
C ILE A 149 -3.80 4.32 -14.63
N GLN A 150 -4.73 5.25 -14.47
CA GLN A 150 -5.70 5.62 -15.50
C GLN A 150 -5.02 6.01 -16.82
N SER A 151 -3.94 6.80 -16.73
CA SER A 151 -3.17 7.20 -17.90
C SER A 151 -2.54 5.99 -18.62
N MET A 152 -1.96 5.06 -17.87
CA MET A 152 -1.34 3.85 -18.41
C MET A 152 -2.36 2.89 -19.03
N LEU A 153 -3.51 2.70 -18.39
CA LEU A 153 -4.59 1.86 -18.90
C LEU A 153 -5.13 2.35 -20.25
N LYS A 154 -5.19 3.65 -20.45
CA LYS A 154 -5.61 4.26 -21.71
C LYS A 154 -4.72 3.87 -22.89
N GLU A 155 -3.43 3.68 -22.68
CA GLU A 155 -2.46 3.32 -23.73
C GLU A 155 -2.69 1.91 -24.31
N VAL A 156 -3.36 1.05 -23.55
CA VAL A 156 -3.69 -0.31 -23.97
C VAL A 156 -5.16 -0.49 -24.37
N GLY A 157 -5.92 0.62 -24.48
CA GLY A 157 -7.33 0.58 -24.89
C GLY A 157 -8.30 0.31 -23.73
N ILE A 158 -7.86 0.48 -22.47
CA ILE A 158 -8.74 0.40 -21.30
C ILE A 158 -9.19 1.81 -20.92
N THR A 159 -10.50 2.08 -21.03
CA THR A 159 -11.10 3.33 -20.58
C THR A 159 -11.46 3.20 -19.10
N CYS A 160 -10.96 4.14 -18.29
CA CYS A 160 -11.14 4.10 -16.86
C CYS A 160 -11.93 5.31 -16.33
N SER A 161 -13.08 5.08 -15.72
CA SER A 161 -13.83 6.09 -14.96
C SER A 161 -13.42 6.08 -13.49
N ILE A 162 -13.45 7.26 -12.86
CA ILE A 162 -13.13 7.43 -11.44
C ILE A 162 -14.35 8.05 -10.76
N GLU A 163 -14.89 7.37 -9.77
CA GLU A 163 -15.94 7.89 -8.89
C GLU A 163 -15.36 8.15 -7.50
N MET A 164 -15.48 9.40 -7.07
CA MET A 164 -15.07 9.81 -5.72
C MET A 164 -16.31 9.91 -4.84
N VAL A 165 -16.28 9.19 -3.72
CA VAL A 165 -17.35 9.20 -2.69
C VAL A 165 -16.78 9.64 -1.34
N ASP A 166 -17.62 9.92 -0.37
CA ASP A 166 -17.18 10.12 1.00
C ASP A 166 -16.73 8.79 1.66
N LEU A 167 -15.95 8.88 2.74
CA LEU A 167 -15.39 7.70 3.41
C LEU A 167 -16.46 6.75 3.95
N ALA A 168 -17.60 7.26 4.42
CA ALA A 168 -18.67 6.42 4.97
C ALA A 168 -19.34 5.61 3.84
N THR A 169 -19.62 6.26 2.72
CA THR A 169 -20.14 5.63 1.49
C THR A 169 -19.13 4.59 0.96
N PHE A 170 -17.85 4.94 0.86
CA PHE A 170 -16.81 4.00 0.43
C PHE A 170 -16.76 2.75 1.32
N THR A 171 -16.79 2.94 2.64
CA THR A 171 -16.78 1.84 3.61
C THR A 171 -18.03 0.96 3.47
N SER A 172 -19.21 1.57 3.28
CA SER A 172 -20.44 0.83 3.03
C SER A 172 -20.38 -0.01 1.75
N MET A 173 -19.94 0.59 0.64
CA MET A 173 -19.76 -0.10 -0.64
C MET A 173 -18.76 -1.25 -0.53
N ASN A 174 -17.65 -1.05 0.19
CA ASN A 174 -16.66 -2.10 0.44
C ASN A 174 -17.26 -3.28 1.21
N ASN A 175 -17.99 -3.01 2.29
CA ASN A 175 -18.63 -4.04 3.10
C ASN A 175 -19.70 -4.80 2.33
N ASN A 176 -20.43 -4.11 1.45
CA ASN A 176 -21.49 -4.72 0.63
C ASN A 176 -20.96 -5.44 -0.63
N GLY A 177 -19.67 -5.26 -1.00
CA GLY A 177 -19.10 -5.83 -2.23
C GLY A 177 -19.46 -5.06 -3.50
N GLU A 178 -19.74 -3.80 -3.36
CA GLU A 178 -20.13 -2.91 -4.46
C GLU A 178 -18.94 -2.19 -5.08
N LEU A 179 -17.75 -2.21 -4.41
CA LEU A 179 -16.52 -1.65 -4.98
C LEU A 179 -16.02 -2.53 -6.12
N PRO A 180 -15.88 -2.01 -7.35
CA PRO A 180 -15.37 -2.79 -8.48
C PRO A 180 -13.85 -2.95 -8.43
N MET A 181 -13.13 -1.83 -8.41
CA MET A 181 -11.67 -1.74 -8.35
C MET A 181 -11.29 -0.49 -7.57
N THR A 182 -10.25 -0.56 -6.76
CA THR A 182 -9.79 0.57 -5.96
C THR A 182 -8.31 0.41 -5.57
N VAL A 183 -7.68 1.51 -5.19
CA VAL A 183 -6.36 1.49 -4.54
C VAL A 183 -6.58 1.55 -3.03
N MET A 184 -5.90 0.67 -2.31
CA MET A 184 -5.92 0.61 -0.86
C MET A 184 -4.51 0.45 -0.31
N ALA A 185 -4.36 0.71 0.98
CA ALA A 185 -3.14 0.35 1.71
C ALA A 185 -3.51 -0.37 3.00
N ASN A 186 -2.60 -1.23 3.44
CA ASN A 186 -2.61 -1.76 4.79
C ASN A 186 -1.25 -1.54 5.43
N SER A 187 -1.21 -1.58 6.74
CA SER A 187 0.04 -1.60 7.51
C SER A 187 -0.08 -2.66 8.61
N ALA A 188 0.92 -3.52 8.70
CA ALA A 188 0.97 -4.49 9.78
C ALA A 188 1.19 -3.76 11.13
N SER A 189 0.43 -4.13 12.15
CA SER A 189 0.55 -3.54 13.48
C SER A 189 1.74 -4.12 14.27
N ILE A 190 2.18 -5.32 13.89
CA ILE A 190 3.32 -6.04 14.45
C ILE A 190 4.10 -6.69 13.30
N PRO A 191 5.40 -6.97 13.46
CA PRO A 191 6.21 -7.63 12.42
C PRO A 191 5.89 -9.13 12.34
N ASP A 192 4.66 -9.45 11.94
CA ASP A 192 4.15 -10.82 11.78
C ASP A 192 3.45 -10.96 10.44
N PRO A 193 3.71 -12.02 9.66
CA PRO A 193 3.11 -12.21 8.34
C PRO A 193 1.58 -12.30 8.37
N ALA A 194 0.98 -12.85 9.44
CA ALA A 194 -0.47 -12.87 9.58
C ALA A 194 -1.03 -11.45 9.69
N SER A 195 -0.39 -10.58 10.49
CA SER A 195 -0.80 -9.17 10.60
C SER A 195 -0.76 -8.43 9.26
N ALA A 196 0.17 -8.79 8.38
CA ALA A 196 0.30 -8.18 7.06
C ALA A 196 -0.72 -8.69 6.04
N LEU A 197 -1.05 -9.98 6.07
CA LEU A 197 -1.81 -10.64 4.99
C LEU A 197 -3.27 -10.91 5.32
N ILE A 198 -3.61 -11.23 6.60
CA ILE A 198 -4.95 -11.71 6.95
C ILE A 198 -5.97 -10.58 7.10
N ALA A 199 -5.58 -9.46 7.70
CA ALA A 199 -6.53 -8.46 8.19
C ALA A 199 -7.39 -7.82 7.08
N TRP A 200 -6.79 -7.45 5.96
CA TRP A 200 -7.48 -6.72 4.88
C TRP A 200 -7.20 -7.24 3.48
N PRO A 201 -5.92 -7.48 3.08
CA PRO A 201 -5.62 -7.81 1.69
C PRO A 201 -6.29 -9.08 1.21
N LEU A 202 -6.38 -10.10 2.06
CA LEU A 202 -6.89 -11.43 1.68
C LEU A 202 -8.25 -11.77 2.27
N SER A 203 -9.01 -10.78 2.74
CA SER A 203 -10.36 -10.99 3.24
C SER A 203 -11.30 -11.50 2.13
N ARG A 204 -12.05 -12.56 2.42
CA ARG A 204 -13.13 -13.07 1.54
C ARG A 204 -14.35 -12.15 1.48
N THR A 205 -14.57 -11.36 2.52
CA THR A 205 -15.80 -10.60 2.71
C THR A 205 -15.64 -9.12 2.45
N ILE A 206 -14.41 -8.63 2.38
CA ILE A 206 -14.10 -7.22 2.21
C ILE A 206 -13.10 -7.11 1.04
N SER A 207 -13.13 -6.03 0.30
CA SER A 207 -12.20 -5.68 -0.77
C SER A 207 -12.02 -6.74 -1.87
N LEU A 208 -11.17 -7.74 -1.66
CA LEU A 208 -10.85 -8.73 -2.70
C LEU A 208 -11.97 -9.71 -3.02
N ARG A 209 -12.77 -10.10 -2.04
CA ARG A 209 -13.90 -11.04 -2.18
C ARG A 209 -13.57 -12.26 -3.03
N HIS A 210 -12.37 -12.81 -2.90
CA HIS A 210 -12.00 -14.05 -3.54
C HIS A 210 -12.74 -15.23 -2.92
N ASN A 211 -12.96 -16.29 -3.70
CA ASN A 211 -13.54 -17.56 -3.22
C ASN A 211 -12.55 -18.70 -3.37
N ASP A 212 -11.29 -18.44 -3.04
CA ASP A 212 -10.21 -19.40 -3.18
C ASP A 212 -9.95 -20.10 -1.85
N GLN A 213 -10.24 -21.42 -1.80
CA GLN A 213 -10.08 -22.21 -0.59
C GLN A 213 -8.60 -22.41 -0.25
N HIS A 214 -7.72 -22.51 -1.27
CA HIS A 214 -6.30 -22.72 -1.04
C HIS A 214 -5.64 -21.55 -0.28
N ILE A 215 -6.03 -20.30 -0.59
CA ILE A 215 -5.59 -19.14 0.20
C ILE A 215 -6.02 -19.29 1.66
N GLN A 216 -7.28 -19.68 1.89
CA GLN A 216 -7.77 -19.83 3.27
C GLN A 216 -7.06 -20.95 4.01
N ASP A 217 -6.80 -22.07 3.35
CA ASP A 217 -6.10 -23.21 3.94
C ASP A 217 -4.68 -22.82 4.36
N LEU A 218 -3.94 -22.05 3.53
CA LEU A 218 -2.61 -21.55 3.84
C LEU A 218 -2.63 -20.51 4.98
N LEU A 219 -3.62 -19.62 5.01
CA LEU A 219 -3.79 -18.66 6.11
C LEU A 219 -4.07 -19.40 7.43
N ASP A 220 -5.02 -20.33 7.44
CA ASP A 220 -5.38 -21.14 8.62
C ASP A 220 -4.20 -21.99 9.10
N GLN A 221 -3.42 -22.54 8.18
CA GLN A 221 -2.21 -23.31 8.51
C GLN A 221 -1.15 -22.39 9.14
N GLY A 222 -0.92 -21.22 8.58
CA GLY A 222 0.03 -20.23 9.12
C GLY A 222 -0.34 -19.75 10.50
N GLU A 223 -1.64 -19.53 10.78
CA GLU A 223 -2.12 -19.14 12.11
C GLU A 223 -1.97 -20.24 13.16
N ARG A 224 -2.15 -21.51 12.77
CA ARG A 224 -2.04 -22.67 13.68
C ARG A 224 -0.60 -23.15 13.89
N THR A 225 0.33 -22.69 13.07
CA THR A 225 1.74 -23.07 13.14
C THR A 225 2.47 -22.15 14.13
N TYR A 226 3.09 -22.75 15.17
CA TYR A 226 3.76 -21.97 16.21
C TYR A 226 5.19 -21.56 15.83
N ALA A 227 5.98 -22.47 15.25
CA ALA A 227 7.38 -22.22 14.91
C ALA A 227 7.49 -21.21 13.74
N MET A 228 8.21 -20.10 13.95
CA MET A 228 8.34 -19.06 12.93
C MET A 228 8.98 -19.58 11.63
N GLU A 229 9.95 -20.49 11.73
CA GLU A 229 10.60 -21.11 10.55
C GLU A 229 9.62 -21.85 9.62
N ASP A 230 8.61 -22.50 10.19
CA ASP A 230 7.59 -23.21 9.43
C ASP A 230 6.52 -22.25 8.93
N ARG A 231 6.15 -21.23 9.72
CA ARG A 231 5.25 -20.16 9.29
C ARG A 231 5.80 -19.42 8.06
N VAL A 232 7.09 -19.10 8.06
CA VAL A 232 7.76 -18.43 6.93
C VAL A 232 7.61 -19.24 5.64
N LYS A 233 7.72 -20.57 5.67
CA LYS A 233 7.53 -21.44 4.50
C LYS A 233 6.09 -21.37 3.97
N ILE A 234 5.10 -21.46 4.87
CA ILE A 234 3.68 -21.37 4.53
C ILE A 234 3.35 -20.03 3.87
N TYR A 235 3.79 -18.93 4.49
CA TYR A 235 3.53 -17.60 3.92
C TYR A 235 4.36 -17.30 2.67
N ALA A 236 5.50 -17.96 2.46
CA ALA A 236 6.22 -17.91 1.20
C ALA A 236 5.46 -18.61 0.06
N GLU A 237 4.89 -19.78 0.33
CA GLU A 237 4.00 -20.49 -0.61
C GLU A 237 2.77 -19.65 -0.95
N LEU A 238 2.14 -19.04 0.05
CA LEU A 238 1.00 -18.14 -0.16
C LEU A 238 1.36 -16.96 -1.08
N GLN A 239 2.54 -16.35 -0.89
CA GLN A 239 2.98 -15.22 -1.74
C GLN A 239 3.23 -15.65 -3.18
N ASP A 240 3.81 -16.84 -3.43
CA ASP A 240 3.94 -17.41 -4.78
C ASP A 240 2.58 -17.61 -5.44
N TYR A 241 1.65 -18.18 -4.71
CA TYR A 241 0.30 -18.44 -5.20
C TYR A 241 -0.46 -17.14 -5.51
N LEU A 242 -0.37 -16.15 -4.63
CA LEU A 242 -0.96 -14.83 -4.86
C LEU A 242 -0.36 -14.14 -6.09
N TRP A 243 0.94 -14.31 -6.32
CA TRP A 243 1.61 -13.79 -7.51
C TRP A 243 1.11 -14.46 -8.79
N GLU A 244 0.93 -15.76 -8.77
CA GLU A 244 0.38 -16.50 -9.90
C GLU A 244 -1.06 -16.07 -10.23
N LYS A 245 -1.93 -15.97 -9.22
CA LYS A 245 -3.37 -15.70 -9.38
C LYS A 245 -3.73 -14.24 -9.51
N LEU A 246 -2.87 -13.36 -9.02
CA LEU A 246 -3.02 -11.91 -9.09
C LEU A 246 -4.40 -11.41 -8.62
N TYR A 247 -4.81 -11.78 -7.42
CA TYR A 247 -6.04 -11.29 -6.81
C TYR A 247 -5.96 -9.81 -6.42
N LEU A 248 -4.76 -9.32 -6.18
CA LEU A 248 -4.40 -7.93 -6.01
C LEU A 248 -3.03 -7.68 -6.68
N LEU A 249 -2.76 -6.43 -7.06
CA LEU A 249 -1.45 -6.03 -7.57
C LEU A 249 -0.75 -5.16 -6.52
N PRO A 250 0.37 -5.61 -5.91
CA PRO A 250 1.20 -4.75 -5.09
C PRO A 250 1.74 -3.56 -5.90
N LEU A 251 1.66 -2.35 -5.34
CA LEU A 251 2.07 -1.11 -6.03
C LEU A 251 3.26 -0.45 -5.36
N ALA A 252 3.22 -0.24 -4.06
CA ALA A 252 4.24 0.55 -3.37
C ALA A 252 4.47 0.09 -1.93
N PHE A 253 5.72 0.18 -1.48
CA PHE A 253 6.11 0.17 -0.07
C PHE A 253 6.44 1.60 0.36
N PRO A 254 5.52 2.29 1.06
CA PRO A 254 5.73 3.68 1.45
C PRO A 254 6.89 3.83 2.43
N ILE A 255 7.70 4.86 2.21
CA ILE A 255 8.64 5.39 3.18
C ILE A 255 7.89 6.40 4.05
N THR A 256 8.07 6.35 5.34
CA THR A 256 7.48 7.32 6.27
C THR A 256 8.56 8.14 6.97
N GLY A 257 8.22 9.35 7.37
CA GLY A 257 9.15 10.27 8.01
C GLY A 257 8.57 10.86 9.30
N TYR A 258 9.42 10.95 10.31
CA TYR A 258 9.19 11.67 11.57
C TYR A 258 10.16 12.82 11.66
N GLY A 259 9.66 13.99 12.00
CA GLY A 259 10.48 15.14 12.33
C GLY A 259 10.64 15.27 13.84
N ALA A 260 11.82 15.66 14.30
CA ALA A 260 12.05 16.02 15.70
C ALA A 260 12.91 17.28 15.80
N ARG A 261 12.88 17.96 16.93
CA ARG A 261 13.84 19.02 17.26
C ARG A 261 15.24 18.39 17.40
N SER A 262 16.29 19.11 17.01
CA SER A 262 17.66 18.59 17.01
C SER A 262 18.19 18.25 18.40
N ASN A 263 17.61 18.80 19.48
CA ASN A 263 17.95 18.49 20.87
C ASN A 263 17.25 17.22 21.40
N ILE A 264 16.41 16.54 20.61
CA ILE A 264 15.80 15.25 20.95
C ILE A 264 16.83 14.15 20.72
N GLN A 265 17.06 13.30 21.73
CA GLN A 265 17.97 12.17 21.70
C GLN A 265 17.23 10.87 21.96
N ASN A 266 17.81 9.75 21.52
CA ASN A 266 17.25 8.39 21.66
C ASN A 266 15.86 8.25 21.00
N PHE A 267 15.63 9.01 19.95
CA PHE A 267 14.45 8.93 19.11
C PHE A 267 14.83 8.26 17.81
N ASP A 268 14.50 6.97 17.70
CA ASP A 268 14.84 6.12 16.56
C ASP A 268 13.62 5.91 15.66
N PHE A 269 13.87 5.70 14.37
CA PHE A 269 12.83 5.29 13.44
C PHE A 269 12.34 3.88 13.79
N VAL A 270 11.01 3.75 13.93
CA VAL A 270 10.36 2.45 14.18
C VAL A 270 9.35 2.17 13.07
N PRO A 271 9.50 1.06 12.31
CA PRO A 271 8.61 0.73 11.18
C PRO A 271 7.12 0.63 11.54
N THR A 272 6.79 0.29 12.80
CA THR A 272 5.42 0.25 13.32
C THR A 272 4.79 1.63 13.51
N GLY A 273 5.58 2.69 13.46
CA GLY A 273 5.12 4.05 13.69
C GLY A 273 4.95 4.46 15.16
N ILE A 274 5.32 3.58 16.10
CA ILE A 274 5.17 3.84 17.55
C ILE A 274 6.56 3.74 18.19
N PRO A 275 7.29 4.86 18.38
CA PRO A 275 8.60 4.86 19.03
C PRO A 275 8.48 4.58 20.53
N ASP A 276 9.60 4.19 21.13
CA ASP A 276 9.69 4.10 22.60
C ASP A 276 9.83 5.51 23.21
N PHE A 277 8.72 6.11 23.52
CA PHE A 277 8.68 7.44 24.14
C PHE A 277 9.37 7.51 25.51
N ALA A 278 9.55 6.37 26.19
CA ALA A 278 10.22 6.35 27.51
C ALA A 278 11.75 6.48 27.38
N ALA A 279 12.31 6.10 26.23
CA ALA A 279 13.74 6.24 25.94
C ALA A 279 14.15 7.64 25.55
N ILE A 280 13.21 8.49 25.08
CA ILE A 280 13.49 9.83 24.55
C ILE A 280 14.01 10.75 25.66
N THR A 281 15.09 11.45 25.37
CA THR A 281 15.69 12.46 26.25
C THR A 281 15.94 13.76 25.49
N PHE A 282 16.20 14.84 26.24
CA PHE A 282 16.63 16.12 25.68
C PHE A 282 18.13 16.29 25.91
N ALA A 283 18.84 16.78 24.89
CA ALA A 283 20.22 17.25 25.06
C ALA A 283 20.23 18.45 26.01
N GLU A 284 21.27 18.57 26.83
CA GLU A 284 21.50 19.70 27.72
C GLU A 284 21.86 20.99 26.95
#